data_8e382b13a724b7681f1b733a54917bec
#
_entry.id   8e382b13a724b7681f1b733a54917bec
#
_cell.length_a   1.000
_cell.length_b   1.000
_cell.length_c   1.000
_cell.angle_alpha   90.00
_cell.angle_beta   90.00
_cell.angle_gamma   90.00
#
_symmetry.space_group_name_H-M   'P 1'
#
loop_
_entity.id
_entity.type
_entity.pdbx_description
1 polymer ?
#
loop_
_entity_poly.entity_id
_entity_poly.type
_entity_poly.pdbx_seq_one_letter_code
_entity_poly.pdbx_strand_id
1 'polypeptide(L)'
;MLTYTPVSEAGGVGKTSTAATLAVSHARAGHDVLAIDMDTQNGSLTYFFGPEYDRGDPDVDNLVRHLVGRPKGDFHNLSLGVEEGVDLIPSHNMLEDLHEFLLNEKSQAEKLGESFSMYHQLHRVLREADIRNEYDVVIVDSAGKAGPILYNALVAVRNVVIPFEATAKGQESIEGLDDLVDGLEENIGVDVGVLSVVPIGFTDT
;
A
#
# COMPACT_ATOMS: atom_id res chain seq x y z
N MET A 1 9.99 6.27 12.23
CA MET A 1 8.82 6.05 11.33
C MET A 1 8.49 4.56 11.30
N LEU A 2 7.28 4.17 11.62
CA LEU A 2 6.74 2.81 11.47
C LEU A 2 6.10 2.69 10.09
N THR A 3 6.36 1.59 9.36
CA THR A 3 5.81 1.39 8.01
C THR A 3 5.32 -0.04 7.84
N TYR A 4 4.14 -0.25 7.26
CA TYR A 4 3.61 -1.59 7.02
C TYR A 4 2.46 -1.61 5.99
N THR A 5 2.16 -2.80 5.48
CA THR A 5 1.00 -3.09 4.63
C THR A 5 0.21 -4.28 5.19
N PRO A 6 -1.12 -4.23 5.25
CA PRO A 6 -1.92 -5.40 5.54
C PRO A 6 -1.87 -6.41 4.38
N VAL A 7 -1.54 -7.66 4.67
CA VAL A 7 -1.48 -8.74 3.68
C VAL A 7 -2.31 -9.94 4.14
N SER A 8 -3.01 -10.59 3.23
CA SER A 8 -3.71 -11.85 3.49
C SER A 8 -3.81 -12.67 2.21
N GLU A 9 -3.75 -14.00 2.32
CA GLU A 9 -3.93 -14.91 1.19
C GLU A 9 -5.34 -14.85 0.60
N ALA A 10 -6.35 -14.70 1.45
CA ALA A 10 -7.74 -14.69 1.03
C ALA A 10 -8.25 -13.27 0.71
N GLY A 11 -9.08 -13.14 -0.31
CA GLY A 11 -9.82 -11.91 -0.58
C GLY A 11 -10.94 -11.70 0.45
N GLY A 12 -11.23 -10.44 0.79
CA GLY A 12 -12.32 -10.09 1.70
C GLY A 12 -12.02 -10.21 3.20
N VAL A 13 -10.81 -10.57 3.60
CA VAL A 13 -10.38 -10.72 5.00
C VAL A 13 -10.03 -9.37 5.65
N GLY A 14 -10.75 -8.29 5.32
CA GLY A 14 -10.64 -7.03 6.06
C GLY A 14 -9.30 -6.29 6.01
N LYS A 15 -8.45 -6.44 4.98
CA LYS A 15 -7.20 -5.67 4.83
C LYS A 15 -7.43 -4.17 4.93
N THR A 16 -8.30 -3.64 4.08
CA THR A 16 -8.67 -2.22 4.07
C THR A 16 -9.25 -1.74 5.40
N SER A 17 -10.16 -2.52 5.99
CA SER A 17 -10.72 -2.19 7.31
C SER A 17 -9.64 -2.19 8.41
N THR A 18 -8.68 -3.11 8.33
CA THR A 18 -7.53 -3.14 9.23
C THR A 18 -6.64 -1.92 9.02
N ALA A 19 -6.32 -1.57 7.76
CA ALA A 19 -5.54 -0.38 7.44
C ALA A 19 -6.21 0.89 7.98
N ALA A 20 -7.50 1.08 7.71
CA ALA A 20 -8.26 2.24 8.17
C ALA A 20 -8.32 2.32 9.70
N THR A 21 -8.63 1.20 10.37
CA THR A 21 -8.72 1.16 11.83
C THR A 21 -7.37 1.46 12.49
N LEU A 22 -6.28 0.92 11.97
CA LEU A 22 -4.94 1.18 12.49
C LEU A 22 -4.50 2.62 12.21
N ALA A 23 -4.82 3.19 11.02
CA ALA A 23 -4.53 4.59 10.73
C ALA A 23 -5.17 5.53 11.77
N VAL A 24 -6.47 5.38 11.99
CA VAL A 24 -7.20 6.17 13.00
C VAL A 24 -6.69 5.90 14.42
N SER A 25 -6.31 4.65 14.74
CA SER A 25 -5.79 4.30 16.07
C SER A 25 -4.44 4.95 16.35
N HIS A 26 -3.53 4.98 15.37
CA HIS A 26 -2.24 5.68 15.48
C HIS A 26 -2.45 7.19 15.64
N ALA A 27 -3.32 7.78 14.82
CA ALA A 27 -3.63 9.21 14.92
C ALA A 27 -4.20 9.58 16.30
N ARG A 28 -5.12 8.78 16.85
CA ARG A 28 -5.64 8.96 18.20
C ARG A 28 -4.58 8.78 19.29
N ALA A 29 -3.51 8.05 19.02
CA ALA A 29 -2.34 7.95 19.89
C ALA A 29 -1.38 9.14 19.77
N GLY A 30 -1.67 10.11 18.90
CA GLY A 30 -0.89 11.33 18.72
C GLY A 30 0.21 11.22 17.66
N HIS A 31 0.11 10.27 16.74
CA HIS A 31 1.06 10.10 15.63
C HIS A 31 0.51 10.71 14.35
N ASP A 32 1.38 11.32 13.55
CA ASP A 32 1.06 11.75 12.20
C ASP A 32 1.13 10.55 11.25
N VAL A 33 0.01 10.27 10.55
CA VAL A 33 -0.18 9.05 9.75
C VAL A 33 -0.39 9.39 8.28
N LEU A 34 0.41 8.78 7.40
CA LEU A 34 0.16 8.74 5.97
C LEU A 34 -0.42 7.38 5.58
N ALA A 35 -1.66 7.37 5.11
CA ALA A 35 -2.30 6.23 4.48
C ALA A 35 -2.18 6.34 2.96
N ILE A 36 -1.77 5.26 2.29
CA ILE A 36 -1.61 5.23 0.83
C ILE A 36 -2.53 4.13 0.27
N ASP A 37 -3.47 4.52 -0.56
CA ASP A 37 -4.38 3.57 -1.20
C ASP A 37 -3.85 3.12 -2.57
N MET A 38 -3.42 1.88 -2.64
CA MET A 38 -2.98 1.21 -3.87
C MET A 38 -3.94 0.08 -4.29
N ASP A 39 -5.16 0.04 -3.77
CA ASP A 39 -6.16 -0.92 -4.23
C ASP A 39 -7.01 -0.30 -5.36
N THR A 40 -7.14 -1.03 -6.47
CA THR A 40 -7.94 -0.63 -7.63
C THR A 40 -9.43 -0.88 -7.42
N GLN A 41 -9.82 -1.66 -6.41
CA GLN A 41 -11.18 -2.10 -6.21
C GLN A 41 -12.07 -1.04 -5.54
N ASN A 42 -13.36 -1.10 -5.83
CA ASN A 42 -14.35 -0.36 -5.05
C ASN A 42 -14.39 -0.92 -3.62
N GLY A 43 -14.30 -0.02 -2.63
CA GLY A 43 -14.21 -0.41 -1.22
C GLY A 43 -12.80 -0.31 -0.62
N SER A 44 -11.85 0.28 -1.37
CA SER A 44 -10.52 0.64 -0.89
C SER A 44 -10.53 1.75 0.18
N LEU A 45 -9.36 2.14 0.71
CA LEU A 45 -9.24 3.23 1.68
C LEU A 45 -9.85 4.54 1.18
N THR A 46 -9.69 4.86 -0.10
CA THR A 46 -10.29 6.06 -0.72
C THR A 46 -11.80 6.04 -0.59
N TYR A 47 -12.43 4.90 -0.81
CA TYR A 47 -13.87 4.75 -0.61
C TYR A 47 -14.25 4.80 0.87
N PHE A 48 -13.46 4.19 1.73
CA PHE A 48 -13.72 4.11 3.18
C PHE A 48 -13.72 5.49 3.84
N PHE A 49 -12.72 6.33 3.55
CA PHE A 49 -12.62 7.68 4.09
C PHE A 49 -13.46 8.71 3.34
N GLY A 50 -13.84 8.41 2.09
CA GLY A 50 -14.74 9.22 1.27
C GLY A 50 -14.29 10.65 0.98
N PRO A 51 -12.99 10.93 0.69
CA PRO A 51 -12.57 12.27 0.33
C PRO A 51 -13.26 12.72 -0.98
N GLU A 52 -13.41 14.03 -1.16
CA GLU A 52 -13.85 14.59 -2.43
C GLU A 52 -12.71 14.48 -3.46
N TYR A 53 -12.69 13.39 -4.21
CA TYR A 53 -11.64 13.05 -5.16
C TYR A 53 -12.19 12.24 -6.34
N ASP A 54 -11.91 12.69 -7.57
CA ASP A 54 -12.28 11.95 -8.78
C ASP A 54 -11.15 11.01 -9.21
N ARG A 55 -11.33 9.72 -8.95
CA ARG A 55 -10.38 8.66 -9.31
C ARG A 55 -10.22 8.48 -10.82
N GLY A 56 -11.12 9.00 -11.63
CA GLY A 56 -11.14 8.84 -13.08
C GLY A 56 -10.59 10.05 -13.84
N ASP A 57 -10.30 11.17 -13.18
CA ASP A 57 -9.83 12.37 -13.86
C ASP A 57 -8.38 12.20 -14.38
N PRO A 58 -8.17 12.11 -15.71
CA PRO A 58 -6.83 11.92 -16.27
C PRO A 58 -5.94 13.16 -16.13
N ASP A 59 -6.51 14.31 -15.77
CA ASP A 59 -5.78 15.57 -15.71
C ASP A 59 -5.21 15.86 -14.32
N VAL A 60 -5.70 15.20 -13.26
CA VAL A 60 -5.13 15.34 -11.92
C VAL A 60 -3.79 14.61 -11.80
N ASP A 61 -2.92 15.14 -10.93
CA ASP A 61 -1.74 14.40 -10.49
C ASP A 61 -2.17 13.25 -9.57
N ASN A 62 -1.44 12.13 -9.63
CA ASN A 62 -1.79 10.96 -8.86
C ASN A 62 -0.55 10.07 -8.62
N LEU A 63 -0.67 9.14 -7.69
CA LEU A 63 0.43 8.25 -7.30
C LEU A 63 1.08 7.52 -8.49
N VAL A 64 0.29 7.02 -9.44
CA VAL A 64 0.83 6.28 -10.60
C VAL A 64 1.80 7.12 -11.41
N ARG A 65 1.50 8.40 -11.62
CA ARG A 65 2.39 9.34 -12.33
C ARG A 65 3.74 9.49 -11.65
N HIS A 66 3.74 9.54 -10.31
CA HIS A 66 4.97 9.60 -9.53
C HIS A 66 5.75 8.28 -9.61
N LEU A 67 5.06 7.12 -9.54
CA LEU A 67 5.69 5.80 -9.66
C LEU A 67 6.39 5.60 -11.01
N VAL A 68 5.83 6.15 -12.09
CA VAL A 68 6.41 6.05 -13.44
C VAL A 68 7.31 7.24 -13.82
N GLY A 69 7.63 8.12 -12.86
CA GLY A 69 8.54 9.25 -13.09
C GLY A 69 7.96 10.37 -13.96
N ARG A 70 6.63 10.51 -14.03
CA ARG A 70 5.91 11.53 -14.82
C ARG A 70 4.94 12.37 -13.98
N PRO A 71 5.37 12.92 -12.83
CA PRO A 71 4.52 13.73 -11.98
C PRO A 71 4.05 15.01 -12.68
N LYS A 72 2.88 15.51 -12.30
CA LYS A 72 2.38 16.85 -12.72
C LYS A 72 2.60 17.91 -11.64
N GLY A 73 2.91 17.49 -10.42
CA GLY A 73 3.11 18.36 -9.26
C GLY A 73 4.05 17.80 -8.22
N ASP A 74 4.02 18.39 -7.05
CA ASP A 74 4.76 17.89 -5.89
C ASP A 74 4.02 16.71 -5.26
N PHE A 75 4.78 15.71 -4.77
CA PHE A 75 4.22 14.51 -4.15
C PHE A 75 3.33 14.82 -2.94
N HIS A 76 3.70 15.83 -2.15
CA HIS A 76 2.94 16.22 -0.96
C HIS A 76 1.54 16.74 -1.29
N ASN A 77 1.34 17.26 -2.52
CA ASN A 77 0.02 17.70 -2.97
C ASN A 77 -0.94 16.53 -3.28
N LEU A 78 -0.47 15.29 -3.26
CA LEU A 78 -1.32 14.11 -3.41
C LEU A 78 -2.09 13.76 -2.14
N SER A 79 -1.60 14.20 -0.98
CA SER A 79 -2.21 13.87 0.31
C SER A 79 -3.43 14.73 0.59
N LEU A 80 -4.48 14.09 1.08
CA LEU A 80 -5.75 14.71 1.49
C LEU A 80 -5.97 14.42 2.97
N GLY A 81 -6.16 15.45 3.79
CA GLY A 81 -6.57 15.28 5.18
C GLY A 81 -7.96 14.63 5.24
N VAL A 82 -8.08 13.46 5.82
CA VAL A 82 -9.35 12.69 5.88
C VAL A 82 -9.90 12.56 7.29
N GLU A 83 -9.03 12.52 8.28
CA GLU A 83 -9.32 12.50 9.73
C GLU A 83 -8.25 13.30 10.46
N GLU A 84 -8.50 13.71 11.71
CA GLU A 84 -7.48 14.41 12.49
C GLU A 84 -6.24 13.49 12.67
N GLY A 85 -5.09 13.95 12.17
CA GLY A 85 -3.83 13.22 12.17
C GLY A 85 -3.71 12.11 11.13
N VAL A 86 -4.64 12.01 10.17
CA VAL A 86 -4.56 11.05 9.05
C VAL A 86 -4.64 11.78 7.71
N ASP A 87 -3.57 11.69 6.94
CA ASP A 87 -3.53 12.07 5.54
C ASP A 87 -3.63 10.84 4.64
N LEU A 88 -4.38 10.95 3.55
CA LEU A 88 -4.59 9.88 2.57
C LEU A 88 -4.06 10.27 1.20
N ILE A 89 -3.21 9.45 0.61
CA ILE A 89 -2.98 9.46 -0.84
C ILE A 89 -4.01 8.54 -1.48
N PRO A 90 -4.98 9.08 -2.22
CA PRO A 90 -6.08 8.30 -2.76
C PRO A 90 -5.66 7.43 -3.93
N SER A 91 -6.36 6.32 -4.14
CA SER A 91 -6.17 5.47 -5.31
C SER A 91 -6.72 6.15 -6.57
N HIS A 92 -6.13 5.82 -7.72
CA HIS A 92 -6.56 6.33 -9.02
C HIS A 92 -6.76 5.17 -10.00
N ASN A 93 -7.69 5.30 -10.96
CA ASN A 93 -8.00 4.23 -11.92
C ASN A 93 -6.79 3.80 -12.76
N MET A 94 -5.80 4.67 -12.98
CA MET A 94 -4.54 4.32 -13.64
C MET A 94 -3.74 3.21 -12.93
N LEU A 95 -4.04 2.89 -11.67
CA LEU A 95 -3.40 1.77 -10.96
C LEU A 95 -3.69 0.42 -11.65
N GLU A 96 -4.81 0.28 -12.35
CA GLU A 96 -5.14 -0.94 -13.10
C GLU A 96 -4.10 -1.24 -14.17
N ASP A 97 -3.54 -0.20 -14.79
CA ASP A 97 -2.55 -0.29 -15.85
C ASP A 97 -1.09 -0.12 -15.34
N LEU A 98 -0.88 -0.05 -14.02
CA LEU A 98 0.45 0.20 -13.44
C LEU A 98 1.51 -0.77 -13.96
N HIS A 99 1.15 -2.05 -14.11
CA HIS A 99 2.09 -3.06 -14.63
C HIS A 99 2.59 -2.72 -16.03
N GLU A 100 1.68 -2.34 -16.91
CA GLU A 100 2.02 -1.97 -18.29
C GLU A 100 2.89 -0.71 -18.34
N PHE A 101 2.55 0.29 -17.55
CA PHE A 101 3.35 1.50 -17.43
C PHE A 101 4.77 1.22 -16.95
N LEU A 102 4.94 0.42 -15.91
CA LEU A 102 6.27 0.06 -15.38
C LEU A 102 7.08 -0.78 -16.37
N LEU A 103 6.46 -1.69 -17.13
CA LEU A 103 7.12 -2.43 -18.21
C LEU A 103 7.62 -1.51 -19.31
N ASN A 104 6.82 -0.51 -19.68
CA ASN A 104 7.20 0.46 -20.71
C ASN A 104 8.41 1.29 -20.25
N GLU A 105 8.41 1.80 -19.00
CA GLU A 105 9.55 2.54 -18.44
C GLU A 105 10.81 1.66 -18.35
N LYS A 106 10.67 0.40 -17.92
CA LYS A 106 11.78 -0.56 -17.89
C LYS A 106 12.37 -0.76 -19.29
N SER A 107 11.53 -0.98 -20.30
CA SER A 107 11.97 -1.17 -21.68
C SER A 107 12.70 0.07 -22.25
N GLN A 108 12.26 1.27 -21.88
CA GLN A 108 12.92 2.52 -22.28
C GLN A 108 14.29 2.65 -21.61
N ALA A 109 14.39 2.42 -20.31
CA ALA A 109 15.63 2.45 -19.56
C ALA A 109 16.67 1.46 -20.13
N GLU A 110 16.26 0.22 -20.42
CA GLU A 110 17.12 -0.80 -21.02
C GLU A 110 17.70 -0.37 -22.37
N LYS A 111 16.90 0.31 -23.22
CA LYS A 111 17.36 0.84 -24.53
C LYS A 111 18.42 1.94 -24.36
N LEU A 112 18.40 2.64 -23.22
CA LEU A 112 19.36 3.69 -22.88
C LEU A 112 20.58 3.14 -22.13
N GLY A 113 20.60 1.84 -21.81
CA GLY A 113 21.65 1.22 -20.99
C GLY A 113 21.51 1.55 -19.48
N GLU A 114 20.32 1.93 -19.04
CA GLU A 114 19.99 2.27 -17.67
C GLU A 114 19.28 1.11 -16.96
N SER A 115 19.35 1.07 -15.63
CA SER A 115 18.62 0.10 -14.82
C SER A 115 17.33 0.70 -14.31
N PHE A 116 16.22 -0.05 -14.40
CA PHE A 116 14.93 0.33 -13.83
C PHE A 116 14.34 -0.81 -13.01
N SER A 117 14.13 -0.58 -11.73
CA SER A 117 13.51 -1.57 -10.85
C SER A 117 12.01 -1.32 -10.73
N MET A 118 11.21 -2.22 -11.28
CA MET A 118 9.74 -2.10 -11.31
C MET A 118 9.11 -2.06 -9.92
N TYR A 119 9.73 -2.70 -8.93
CA TYR A 119 9.13 -2.88 -7.59
C TYR A 119 9.67 -1.90 -6.55
N HIS A 120 10.61 -1.02 -6.90
CA HIS A 120 11.21 -0.05 -5.99
C HIS A 120 10.67 1.37 -6.16
N GLN A 121 9.62 1.56 -6.96
CA GLN A 121 9.19 2.90 -7.33
C GLN A 121 8.49 3.62 -6.18
N LEU A 122 7.65 2.95 -5.40
CA LEU A 122 7.06 3.57 -4.21
C LEU A 122 8.13 3.93 -3.17
N HIS A 123 9.08 3.03 -2.92
CA HIS A 123 10.21 3.33 -2.02
C HIS A 123 11.00 4.56 -2.49
N ARG A 124 11.28 4.66 -3.80
CA ARG A 124 11.96 5.82 -4.39
C ARG A 124 11.20 7.11 -4.14
N VAL A 125 9.90 7.12 -4.45
CA VAL A 125 9.05 8.30 -4.34
C VAL A 125 8.94 8.77 -2.88
N LEU A 126 8.68 7.87 -1.95
CA LEU A 126 8.58 8.20 -0.51
C LEU A 126 9.90 8.75 0.04
N ARG A 127 11.04 8.22 -0.42
CA ARG A 127 12.36 8.72 -0.04
C ARG A 127 12.67 10.09 -0.63
N GLU A 128 12.35 10.31 -1.92
CA GLU A 128 12.57 11.58 -2.61
C GLU A 128 11.70 12.70 -2.04
N ALA A 129 10.49 12.37 -1.60
CA ALA A 129 9.58 13.29 -0.93
C ALA A 129 9.88 13.48 0.58
N ASP A 130 10.92 12.84 1.11
CA ASP A 130 11.33 12.94 2.52
C ASP A 130 10.23 12.65 3.55
N ILE A 131 9.29 11.77 3.19
CA ILE A 131 8.10 11.39 4.00
C ILE A 131 8.48 10.97 5.43
N ARG A 132 9.68 10.44 5.60
CA ARG A 132 10.20 10.01 6.91
C ARG A 132 10.26 11.13 7.96
N ASN A 133 10.45 12.36 7.53
CA ASN A 133 10.57 13.51 8.42
C ASN A 133 9.22 14.20 8.70
N GLU A 134 8.15 13.78 8.03
CA GLU A 134 6.81 14.39 8.16
C GLU A 134 5.83 13.48 8.88
N TYR A 135 5.96 12.15 8.74
CA TYR A 135 5.02 11.19 9.30
C TYR A 135 5.71 10.21 10.24
N ASP A 136 5.00 9.86 11.31
CA ASP A 136 5.43 8.82 12.26
C ASP A 136 5.11 7.42 11.76
N VAL A 137 3.99 7.29 11.02
CA VAL A 137 3.47 6.02 10.52
C VAL A 137 3.09 6.14 9.04
N VAL A 138 3.48 5.14 8.24
CA VAL A 138 3.02 4.99 6.85
C VAL A 138 2.35 3.64 6.69
N ILE A 139 1.11 3.64 6.24
CA ILE A 139 0.30 2.44 5.98
C ILE A 139 -0.04 2.39 4.49
N VAL A 140 0.31 1.29 3.82
CA VAL A 140 -0.04 1.10 2.41
C VAL A 140 -1.11 0.03 2.30
N ASP A 141 -2.33 0.40 1.89
CA ASP A 141 -3.36 -0.58 1.55
C ASP A 141 -3.19 -1.01 0.08
N SER A 142 -2.99 -2.28 -0.14
CA SER A 142 -2.69 -2.81 -1.48
C SER A 142 -3.61 -3.97 -1.84
N ALA A 143 -3.80 -4.15 -3.15
CA ALA A 143 -4.51 -5.33 -3.67
C ALA A 143 -3.83 -6.61 -3.17
N GLY A 144 -4.63 -7.58 -2.72
CA GLY A 144 -4.12 -8.84 -2.16
C GLY A 144 -3.52 -9.82 -3.16
N LYS A 145 -3.41 -9.45 -4.45
CA LYS A 145 -2.83 -10.30 -5.49
C LYS A 145 -1.35 -10.00 -5.67
N ALA A 146 -0.54 -11.06 -5.79
CA ALA A 146 0.85 -10.95 -6.19
C ALA A 146 0.99 -10.16 -7.50
N GLY A 147 1.88 -9.17 -7.52
CA GLY A 147 2.09 -8.31 -8.66
C GLY A 147 2.69 -6.94 -8.31
N PRO A 148 2.91 -6.07 -9.30
CA PRO A 148 3.64 -4.82 -9.11
C PRO A 148 3.07 -3.91 -8.02
N ILE A 149 1.76 -3.90 -7.81
CA ILE A 149 1.11 -3.09 -6.77
C ILE A 149 1.58 -3.57 -5.38
N LEU A 150 1.33 -4.85 -5.06
CA LEU A 150 1.74 -5.44 -3.79
C LEU A 150 3.26 -5.38 -3.59
N TYR A 151 4.03 -5.69 -4.63
CA TYR A 151 5.49 -5.70 -4.53
C TYR A 151 6.08 -4.30 -4.29
N ASN A 152 5.53 -3.25 -4.90
CA ASN A 152 5.91 -1.87 -4.57
C ASN A 152 5.58 -1.50 -3.13
N ALA A 153 4.41 -1.91 -2.63
CA ALA A 153 4.05 -1.72 -1.23
C ALA A 153 5.07 -2.41 -0.30
N LEU A 154 5.31 -3.71 -0.50
CA LEU A 154 6.23 -4.51 0.33
C LEU A 154 7.67 -3.97 0.34
N VAL A 155 8.21 -3.62 -0.83
CA VAL A 155 9.55 -3.03 -0.94
C VAL A 155 9.64 -1.70 -0.22
N ALA A 156 8.57 -0.90 -0.26
CA ALA A 156 8.55 0.40 0.39
C ALA A 156 8.46 0.32 1.92
N VAL A 157 7.62 -0.58 2.45
CA VAL A 157 7.34 -0.64 3.89
C VAL A 157 8.06 -1.76 4.64
N ARG A 158 8.44 -2.85 3.98
CA ARG A 158 9.17 -4.01 4.50
C ARG A 158 8.57 -4.71 5.73
N ASN A 159 7.36 -4.36 6.10
CA ASN A 159 6.66 -4.99 7.21
C ASN A 159 5.22 -5.27 6.82
N VAL A 160 4.67 -6.33 7.37
CA VAL A 160 3.28 -6.72 7.16
C VAL A 160 2.52 -6.83 8.48
N VAL A 161 1.23 -6.54 8.40
CA VAL A 161 0.22 -6.88 9.40
C VAL A 161 -0.73 -7.86 8.74
N ILE A 162 -1.05 -8.97 9.40
CA ILE A 162 -1.82 -10.05 8.81
C ILE A 162 -3.17 -10.15 9.49
N PRO A 163 -4.23 -9.62 8.87
CA PRO A 163 -5.59 -9.85 9.35
C PRO A 163 -6.01 -11.30 9.06
N PHE A 164 -6.62 -11.96 10.04
CA PHE A 164 -7.17 -13.30 9.88
C PHE A 164 -8.54 -13.41 10.55
N GLU A 165 -9.42 -14.22 9.97
CA GLU A 165 -10.69 -14.55 10.61
C GLU A 165 -10.47 -15.61 11.69
N ALA A 166 -11.10 -15.45 12.86
CA ALA A 166 -11.05 -16.43 13.96
C ALA A 166 -11.92 -17.67 13.66
N THR A 167 -11.66 -18.33 12.55
CA THR A 167 -12.33 -19.54 12.03
C THR A 167 -11.33 -20.66 11.83
N ALA A 168 -11.80 -21.90 11.60
CA ALA A 168 -10.92 -23.02 11.27
C ALA A 168 -10.04 -22.73 10.03
N LYS A 169 -10.56 -21.98 9.03
CA LYS A 169 -9.78 -21.53 7.87
C LYS A 169 -8.72 -20.49 8.25
N GLY A 170 -9.00 -19.63 9.24
CA GLY A 170 -8.02 -18.66 9.73
C GLY A 170 -6.83 -19.32 10.42
N GLN A 171 -7.04 -20.46 11.06
CA GLN A 171 -5.95 -21.25 11.66
C GLN A 171 -5.01 -21.83 10.57
N GLU A 172 -5.57 -22.37 9.48
CA GLU A 172 -4.80 -22.81 8.32
C GLU A 172 -3.97 -21.67 7.69
N SER A 173 -4.55 -20.46 7.62
CA SER A 173 -3.84 -19.27 7.12
C SER A 173 -2.69 -18.81 8.01
N ILE A 174 -2.74 -19.06 9.33
CA ILE A 174 -1.63 -18.78 10.24
C ILE A 174 -0.52 -19.83 10.06
N GLU A 175 -0.88 -21.08 9.85
CA GLU A 175 0.09 -22.17 9.62
C GLU A 175 0.86 -21.98 8.29
N GLY A 176 0.22 -21.38 7.28
CA GLY A 176 0.84 -21.02 5.99
C GLY A 176 1.56 -19.67 5.96
N LEU A 177 1.67 -18.99 7.11
CA LEU A 177 2.22 -17.63 7.17
C LEU A 177 3.69 -17.57 6.74
N ASP A 178 4.49 -18.50 7.18
CA ASP A 178 5.91 -18.56 6.83
C ASP A 178 6.06 -18.77 5.32
N ASP A 179 5.27 -19.68 4.73
CA ASP A 179 5.26 -19.92 3.28
C ASP A 179 4.83 -18.67 2.49
N LEU A 180 3.87 -17.90 3.01
CA LEU A 180 3.44 -16.63 2.42
C LEU A 180 4.57 -15.60 2.42
N VAL A 181 5.22 -15.40 3.57
CA VAL A 181 6.31 -14.43 3.71
C VAL A 181 7.49 -14.83 2.84
N ASP A 182 7.93 -16.08 2.90
CA ASP A 182 9.03 -16.62 2.10
C ASP A 182 8.75 -16.43 0.60
N GLY A 183 7.54 -16.74 0.14
CA GLY A 183 7.13 -16.56 -1.25
C GLY A 183 7.11 -15.08 -1.68
N LEU A 184 6.78 -14.16 -0.78
CA LEU A 184 6.87 -12.72 -1.05
C LEU A 184 8.33 -12.28 -1.15
N GLU A 185 9.18 -12.68 -0.20
CA GLU A 185 10.61 -12.35 -0.17
C GLU A 185 11.34 -12.85 -1.42
N GLU A 186 11.07 -14.08 -1.86
CA GLU A 186 11.61 -14.65 -3.10
C GLU A 186 11.28 -13.80 -4.35
N ASN A 187 10.06 -13.25 -4.41
CA ASN A 187 9.60 -12.45 -5.55
C ASN A 187 10.18 -11.04 -5.59
N ILE A 188 10.43 -10.43 -4.43
CA ILE A 188 10.84 -9.03 -4.32
C ILE A 188 12.32 -8.86 -3.98
N GLY A 189 12.98 -9.91 -3.48
CA GLY A 189 14.42 -9.89 -3.13
C GLY A 189 14.75 -9.01 -1.92
N VAL A 190 13.80 -8.81 -1.01
CA VAL A 190 13.99 -8.08 0.26
C VAL A 190 13.30 -8.80 1.41
N ASP A 191 13.89 -8.70 2.59
CA ASP A 191 13.31 -9.27 3.82
C ASP A 191 12.02 -8.53 4.21
N VAL A 192 11.02 -9.28 4.68
CA VAL A 192 9.71 -8.79 5.12
C VAL A 192 9.46 -9.17 6.57
N GLY A 193 9.32 -8.18 7.44
CA GLY A 193 9.01 -8.40 8.87
C GLY A 193 7.51 -8.57 9.10
N VAL A 194 7.10 -9.53 9.93
CA VAL A 194 5.73 -9.63 10.42
C VAL A 194 5.59 -8.86 11.74
N LEU A 195 4.87 -7.74 11.72
CA LEU A 195 4.65 -6.92 12.92
C LEU A 195 3.59 -7.51 13.84
N SER A 196 2.51 -8.00 13.25
CA SER A 196 1.38 -8.54 14.01
C SER A 196 0.48 -9.40 13.14
N VAL A 197 -0.18 -10.34 13.81
CA VAL A 197 -1.32 -11.11 13.27
C VAL A 197 -2.56 -10.62 14.00
N VAL A 198 -3.53 -10.06 13.28
CA VAL A 198 -4.69 -9.37 13.85
C VAL A 198 -5.96 -10.17 13.61
N PRO A 199 -6.59 -10.72 14.67
CA PRO A 199 -7.87 -11.39 14.52
C PRO A 199 -8.99 -10.37 14.22
N ILE A 200 -9.82 -10.72 13.24
CA ILE A 200 -10.96 -9.91 12.81
C ILE A 200 -12.24 -10.75 12.82
N GLY A 201 -13.41 -10.08 12.71
CA GLY A 201 -14.69 -10.77 12.56
C GLY A 201 -15.21 -11.40 13.85
N PHE A 202 -14.84 -10.89 15.04
CA PHE A 202 -15.48 -11.30 16.27
C PHE A 202 -16.95 -10.81 16.28
N THR A 203 -17.88 -11.76 16.25
CA THR A 203 -19.27 -11.49 16.63
C THR A 203 -19.43 -11.83 18.10
N ASP A 204 -19.88 -10.87 18.91
CA ASP A 204 -20.34 -11.14 20.26
C ASP A 204 -21.47 -12.18 20.17
N THR A 205 -21.25 -13.36 20.75
CA THR A 205 -22.26 -14.43 20.90
C THR A 205 -22.99 -14.26 22.21
#